data_4f4e9fe778bee103cf78a604e666d806
#
_entry.id   4f4e9fe778bee103cf78a604e666d806
#
_cell.length_a   1.000
_cell.length_b   1.000
_cell.length_c   1.000
_cell.angle_alpha   90.00
_cell.angle_beta   90.00
_cell.angle_gamma   90.00
#
_symmetry.space_group_name_H-M   'P 1'
#
loop_
_entity.id
_entity.type
_entity.pdbx_description
1 polymer ?
#
loop_
_entity_poly.entity_id
_entity_poly.type
_entity_poly.pdbx_seq_one_letter_code
_entity_poly.pdbx_strand_id
1 'polypeptide(L)'
;MEATGTPVLNYYATDLLRTSYLWAAVWAFVAIVVLILLHFQSFKYLLLTLTPLVLAVLWRTGAMVWFGIEFNPANIVTLPLIIGIDVAFGVYIIDRYREDGRLSIFAGSTGKAIIMSSLTSLFGFSSLLISEYTGMFSLGQLMSLGIAIGLVTAIFFLPQLLALIHPTVPKDEPEPKPLPAVK
;
A
#
# COMPACT_ATOMS: atom_id res chain seq x y z
N MET A 1 -38.56 -27.22 -6.20
CA MET A 1 -38.98 -25.80 -6.37
C MET A 1 -37.72 -24.97 -6.28
N GLU A 2 -37.16 -24.54 -7.41
CA GLU A 2 -36.08 -23.59 -7.41
C GLU A 2 -36.65 -22.24 -7.00
N ALA A 3 -36.12 -21.67 -5.92
CA ALA A 3 -36.51 -20.34 -5.47
C ALA A 3 -36.02 -19.33 -6.51
N THR A 4 -36.90 -18.93 -7.40
CA THR A 4 -36.66 -17.90 -8.42
C THR A 4 -37.25 -16.58 -7.93
N GLY A 5 -36.36 -15.65 -7.56
CA GLY A 5 -36.77 -14.30 -7.14
C GLY A 5 -35.55 -13.36 -7.03
N THR A 6 -35.82 -12.06 -7.06
CA THR A 6 -34.79 -10.99 -6.93
C THR A 6 -33.81 -11.22 -5.75
N PRO A 7 -34.23 -11.73 -4.57
CA PRO A 7 -33.31 -12.02 -3.47
C PRO A 7 -32.29 -13.11 -3.79
N VAL A 8 -32.69 -14.15 -4.52
CA VAL A 8 -31.84 -15.27 -4.90
C VAL A 8 -30.80 -14.82 -5.96
N LEU A 9 -31.23 -14.03 -6.92
CA LEU A 9 -30.34 -13.42 -7.92
C LEU A 9 -29.30 -12.52 -7.26
N ASN A 10 -29.73 -11.70 -6.29
CA ASN A 10 -28.82 -10.82 -5.56
C ASN A 10 -27.80 -11.61 -4.72
N TYR A 11 -28.22 -12.71 -4.11
CA TYR A 11 -27.32 -13.59 -3.35
C TYR A 11 -26.25 -14.21 -4.26
N TYR A 12 -26.66 -14.82 -5.39
CA TYR A 12 -25.72 -15.41 -6.33
C TYR A 12 -24.78 -14.36 -6.97
N ALA A 13 -25.31 -13.18 -7.31
CA ALA A 13 -24.50 -12.09 -7.82
C ALA A 13 -23.45 -11.62 -6.79
N THR A 14 -23.84 -11.49 -5.52
CA THR A 14 -22.93 -11.08 -4.46
C THR A 14 -21.84 -12.12 -4.19
N ASP A 15 -22.20 -13.41 -4.16
CA ASP A 15 -21.24 -14.50 -3.96
C ASP A 15 -20.26 -14.62 -5.14
N LEU A 16 -20.77 -14.49 -6.37
CA LEU A 16 -19.95 -14.49 -7.57
C LEU A 16 -18.97 -13.30 -7.58
N LEU A 17 -19.44 -12.11 -7.24
CA LEU A 17 -18.59 -10.91 -7.14
C LEU A 17 -17.51 -11.11 -6.07
N ARG A 18 -17.88 -11.56 -4.88
CA ARG A 18 -16.94 -11.84 -3.80
C ARG A 18 -15.84 -12.79 -4.23
N THR A 19 -16.22 -13.92 -4.81
CA THR A 19 -15.26 -14.93 -5.28
C THR A 19 -14.37 -14.38 -6.39
N SER A 20 -14.93 -13.65 -7.36
CA SER A 20 -14.17 -13.04 -8.45
C SER A 20 -13.16 -12.01 -7.96
N TYR A 21 -13.53 -11.14 -7.01
CA TYR A 21 -12.61 -10.14 -6.46
C TYR A 21 -11.53 -10.75 -5.57
N LEU A 22 -11.82 -11.81 -4.84
CA LEU A 22 -10.79 -12.55 -4.09
C LEU A 22 -9.77 -13.17 -5.03
N TRP A 23 -10.21 -13.81 -6.11
CA TRP A 23 -9.30 -14.32 -7.13
C TRP A 23 -8.51 -13.22 -7.83
N ALA A 24 -9.14 -12.07 -8.13
CA ALA A 24 -8.45 -10.91 -8.67
C ALA A 24 -7.36 -10.40 -7.71
N ALA A 25 -7.62 -10.36 -6.40
CA ALA A 25 -6.63 -9.98 -5.40
C ALA A 25 -5.46 -10.96 -5.34
N VAL A 26 -5.73 -12.27 -5.43
CA VAL A 26 -4.67 -13.31 -5.47
C VAL A 26 -3.80 -13.13 -6.72
N TRP A 27 -4.42 -12.99 -7.90
CA TRP A 27 -3.67 -12.79 -9.15
C TRP A 27 -2.91 -11.48 -9.17
N ALA A 28 -3.49 -10.41 -8.62
CA ALA A 28 -2.79 -9.13 -8.46
C ALA A 28 -1.57 -9.28 -7.55
N PHE A 29 -1.70 -10.00 -6.43
CA PHE A 29 -0.58 -10.29 -5.53
C PHE A 29 0.53 -11.10 -6.22
N VAL A 30 0.17 -12.15 -6.96
CA VAL A 30 1.15 -12.95 -7.73
C VAL A 30 1.86 -12.08 -8.76
N ALA A 31 1.12 -11.28 -9.52
CA ALA A 31 1.71 -10.37 -10.50
C ALA A 31 2.66 -9.36 -9.84
N ILE A 32 2.29 -8.81 -8.69
CA ILE A 32 3.12 -7.89 -7.91
C ILE A 32 4.43 -8.57 -7.46
N VAL A 33 4.35 -9.79 -6.92
CA VAL A 33 5.54 -10.55 -6.50
C VAL A 33 6.48 -10.78 -7.68
N VAL A 34 5.95 -11.17 -8.84
CA VAL A 34 6.75 -11.35 -10.06
C VAL A 34 7.39 -10.04 -10.51
N LEU A 35 6.62 -8.94 -10.53
CA LEU A 35 7.15 -7.63 -10.91
C LEU A 35 8.25 -7.13 -9.97
N ILE A 36 8.09 -7.30 -8.66
CA ILE A 36 9.12 -6.93 -7.68
C ILE A 36 10.39 -7.78 -7.87
N LEU A 37 10.24 -9.09 -8.11
CA LEU A 37 11.38 -9.97 -8.38
C LEU A 37 12.11 -9.58 -9.65
N LEU A 38 11.40 -9.24 -10.72
CA LEU A 38 12.00 -8.78 -11.97
C LEU A 38 12.69 -7.43 -11.80
N HIS A 39 12.10 -6.53 -11.02
CA HIS A 39 12.65 -5.19 -10.78
C HIS A 39 13.91 -5.21 -9.92
N PHE A 40 13.87 -5.88 -8.78
CA PHE A 40 14.99 -5.91 -7.84
C PHE A 40 16.00 -7.04 -8.10
N GLN A 41 15.58 -8.10 -8.80
CA GLN A 41 16.38 -9.31 -9.04
C GLN A 41 16.99 -9.90 -7.75
N SER A 42 16.32 -9.70 -6.61
CA SER A 42 16.79 -10.08 -5.29
C SER A 42 15.63 -10.47 -4.38
N PHE A 43 15.70 -11.70 -3.88
CA PHE A 43 14.71 -12.22 -2.93
C PHE A 43 14.68 -11.43 -1.60
N LYS A 44 15.83 -10.87 -1.21
CA LYS A 44 15.95 -10.04 -0.01
C LYS A 44 15.10 -8.78 -0.11
N TYR A 45 15.20 -8.06 -1.24
CA TYR A 45 14.39 -6.85 -1.46
C TYR A 45 12.91 -7.16 -1.67
N LEU A 46 12.58 -8.32 -2.24
CA LEU A 46 11.20 -8.79 -2.28
C LEU A 46 10.61 -8.89 -0.87
N LEU A 47 11.28 -9.61 0.04
CA LEU A 47 10.81 -9.78 1.41
C LEU A 47 10.70 -8.44 2.15
N LEU A 48 11.68 -7.55 1.95
CA LEU A 48 11.66 -6.21 2.53
C LEU A 48 10.46 -5.38 2.05
N THR A 49 10.15 -5.43 0.75
CA THR A 49 9.00 -4.72 0.17
C THR A 49 7.67 -5.30 0.68
N LEU A 50 7.58 -6.62 0.84
CA LEU A 50 6.35 -7.28 1.28
C LEU A 50 6.09 -7.14 2.79
N THR A 51 7.12 -6.89 3.61
CA THR A 51 6.94 -6.77 5.06
C THR A 51 5.96 -5.67 5.47
N PRO A 52 6.09 -4.39 5.01
CA PRO A 52 5.12 -3.35 5.35
C PRO A 52 3.72 -3.65 4.80
N LEU A 53 3.61 -4.33 3.64
CA LEU A 53 2.34 -4.78 3.10
C LEU A 53 1.63 -5.76 4.03
N VAL A 54 2.34 -6.79 4.52
CA VAL A 54 1.76 -7.77 5.46
C VAL A 54 1.30 -7.08 6.74
N LEU A 55 2.11 -6.18 7.30
CA LEU A 55 1.75 -5.39 8.48
C LEU A 55 0.53 -4.50 8.22
N ALA A 56 0.47 -3.84 7.04
CA ALA A 56 -0.65 -3.01 6.66
C ALA A 56 -1.96 -3.83 6.56
N VAL A 57 -1.90 -5.04 5.99
CA VAL A 57 -3.06 -5.95 5.93
C VAL A 57 -3.52 -6.35 7.33
N LEU A 58 -2.62 -6.73 8.22
CA LEU A 58 -2.94 -7.11 9.60
C LEU A 58 -3.57 -5.95 10.37
N TRP A 59 -2.96 -4.77 10.31
CA TRP A 59 -3.47 -3.59 11.00
C TRP A 59 -4.81 -3.11 10.44
N ARG A 60 -4.95 -3.17 9.13
CA ARG A 60 -6.21 -2.82 8.44
C ARG A 60 -7.34 -3.74 8.87
N THR A 61 -7.10 -5.06 8.89
CA THR A 61 -8.11 -6.03 9.34
C THR A 61 -8.50 -5.77 10.79
N GLY A 62 -7.54 -5.49 11.68
CA GLY A 62 -7.82 -5.10 13.06
C GLY A 62 -8.63 -3.80 13.15
N ALA A 63 -8.26 -2.78 12.38
CA ALA A 63 -8.97 -1.51 12.34
C ALA A 63 -10.40 -1.65 11.78
N MET A 64 -10.62 -2.48 10.76
CA MET A 64 -11.95 -2.77 10.24
C MET A 64 -12.85 -3.33 11.33
N VAL A 65 -12.36 -4.29 12.13
CA VAL A 65 -13.12 -4.85 13.26
C VAL A 65 -13.42 -3.76 14.30
N TRP A 66 -12.43 -2.93 14.62
CA TRP A 66 -12.59 -1.84 15.59
C TRP A 66 -13.64 -0.80 15.17
N PHE A 67 -13.64 -0.43 13.89
CA PHE A 67 -14.58 0.56 13.34
C PHE A 67 -15.91 -0.04 12.86
N GLY A 68 -16.11 -1.35 12.98
CA GLY A 68 -17.31 -2.03 12.51
C GLY A 68 -17.50 -1.98 10.99
N ILE A 69 -16.38 -1.93 10.23
CA ILE A 69 -16.44 -1.91 8.77
C ILE A 69 -16.52 -3.34 8.25
N GLU A 70 -17.66 -3.69 7.66
CA GLU A 70 -17.88 -5.00 7.07
C GLU A 70 -17.55 -5.00 5.57
N PHE A 71 -17.11 -6.16 5.06
CA PHE A 71 -16.97 -6.34 3.63
C PHE A 71 -18.33 -6.43 2.95
N ASN A 72 -18.48 -5.68 1.89
CA ASN A 72 -19.66 -5.69 1.03
C ASN A 72 -19.23 -5.67 -0.45
N PRO A 73 -20.14 -5.94 -1.40
CA PRO A 73 -19.79 -5.98 -2.82
C PRO A 73 -19.17 -4.69 -3.37
N ALA A 74 -19.48 -3.54 -2.74
CA ALA A 74 -18.95 -2.26 -3.19
C ALA A 74 -17.52 -2.01 -2.71
N ASN A 75 -17.17 -2.42 -1.47
CA ASN A 75 -15.85 -2.14 -0.92
C ASN A 75 -14.82 -3.27 -1.17
N ILE A 76 -15.24 -4.51 -1.45
CA ILE A 76 -14.32 -5.62 -1.70
C ILE A 76 -13.43 -5.39 -2.95
N VAL A 77 -13.91 -4.61 -3.93
CA VAL A 77 -13.15 -4.21 -5.12
C VAL A 77 -11.90 -3.41 -4.77
N THR A 78 -11.85 -2.80 -3.58
CA THR A 78 -10.69 -2.01 -3.13
C THR A 78 -9.49 -2.87 -2.76
N LEU A 79 -9.67 -4.16 -2.46
CA LEU A 79 -8.59 -5.05 -2.00
C LEU A 79 -7.38 -5.08 -2.96
N PRO A 80 -7.53 -5.42 -4.25
CA PRO A 80 -6.40 -5.44 -5.18
C PRO A 80 -5.79 -4.05 -5.37
N LEU A 81 -6.61 -2.99 -5.34
CA LEU A 81 -6.15 -1.61 -5.50
C LEU A 81 -5.27 -1.17 -4.32
N ILE A 82 -5.71 -1.43 -3.09
CA ILE A 82 -4.94 -1.08 -1.89
C ILE A 82 -3.63 -1.86 -1.83
N ILE A 83 -3.63 -3.15 -2.16
CA ILE A 83 -2.41 -3.96 -2.24
C ILE A 83 -1.41 -3.31 -3.20
N GLY A 84 -1.86 -2.85 -4.37
CA GLY A 84 -1.01 -2.16 -5.34
C GLY A 84 -0.41 -0.86 -4.79
N ILE A 85 -1.19 -0.06 -4.09
CA ILE A 85 -0.73 1.20 -3.47
C ILE A 85 0.29 0.92 -2.36
N ASP A 86 0.01 -0.03 -1.47
CA ASP A 86 0.91 -0.39 -0.36
C ASP A 86 2.27 -0.87 -0.87
N VAL A 87 2.26 -1.69 -1.93
CA VAL A 87 3.50 -2.17 -2.55
C VAL A 87 4.27 -1.03 -3.20
N ALA A 88 3.61 -0.10 -3.86
CA ALA A 88 4.27 1.04 -4.48
C ALA A 88 5.04 1.88 -3.44
N PHE A 89 4.49 2.07 -2.24
CA PHE A 89 5.23 2.74 -1.14
C PHE A 89 6.50 1.99 -0.77
N GLY A 90 6.43 0.66 -0.66
CA GLY A 90 7.60 -0.17 -0.36
C GLY A 90 8.67 -0.10 -1.44
N VAL A 91 8.27 -0.22 -2.71
CA VAL A 91 9.19 -0.14 -3.86
C VAL A 91 9.90 1.22 -3.90
N TYR A 92 9.16 2.34 -3.79
CA TYR A 92 9.76 3.67 -3.83
C TYR A 92 10.77 3.92 -2.71
N ILE A 93 10.49 3.43 -1.50
CA ILE A 93 11.40 3.58 -0.36
C ILE A 93 12.68 2.76 -0.58
N ILE A 94 12.55 1.52 -1.08
CA ILE A 94 13.71 0.65 -1.32
C ILE A 94 14.54 1.16 -2.51
N ASP A 95 13.92 1.61 -3.60
CA ASP A 95 14.62 2.19 -4.73
C ASP A 95 15.45 3.40 -4.28
N ARG A 96 14.83 4.28 -3.49
CA ARG A 96 15.53 5.44 -2.95
C ARG A 96 16.71 5.07 -2.05
N TYR A 97 16.51 4.06 -1.20
CA TYR A 97 17.58 3.54 -0.37
C TYR A 97 18.74 2.98 -1.22
N ARG A 98 18.45 2.29 -2.32
CA ARG A 98 19.47 1.74 -3.22
C ARG A 98 20.21 2.83 -3.98
N GLU A 99 19.55 3.91 -4.34
CA GLU A 99 20.16 5.06 -5.03
C GLU A 99 21.09 5.86 -4.11
N ASP A 100 20.61 6.21 -2.92
CA ASP A 100 21.32 7.16 -2.04
C ASP A 100 22.21 6.49 -1.00
N GLY A 101 22.02 5.20 -0.70
CA GLY A 101 22.70 4.50 0.39
C GLY A 101 22.36 5.04 1.78
N ARG A 102 21.39 5.96 1.89
CA ARG A 102 21.00 6.65 3.14
C ARG A 102 19.57 6.32 3.53
N LEU A 103 19.35 6.09 4.82
CA LEU A 103 18.02 5.84 5.40
C LEU A 103 17.18 7.12 5.58
N SER A 104 17.67 8.26 5.12
CA SER A 104 17.03 9.56 5.30
C SER A 104 15.91 9.76 4.28
N ILE A 105 14.79 9.08 4.46
CA ILE A 105 13.60 9.19 3.58
C ILE A 105 13.06 10.62 3.57
N PHE A 106 13.06 11.30 4.73
CA PHE A 106 12.50 12.64 4.86
C PHE A 106 13.44 13.76 4.38
N ALA A 107 14.75 13.53 4.29
CA ALA A 107 15.69 14.53 3.77
C ALA A 107 15.68 14.62 2.24
N GLY A 108 15.11 13.62 1.56
CA GLY A 108 15.03 13.56 0.09
C GLY A 108 13.69 14.02 -0.48
N SER A 109 13.66 14.25 -1.79
CA SER A 109 12.44 14.57 -2.53
C SER A 109 11.43 13.42 -2.56
N THR A 110 11.91 12.16 -2.56
CA THR A 110 11.08 10.95 -2.67
C THR A 110 10.13 10.77 -1.50
N GLY A 111 10.58 10.95 -0.24
CA GLY A 111 9.71 10.85 0.91
C GLY A 111 8.59 11.90 0.90
N LYS A 112 8.93 13.13 0.51
CA LYS A 112 7.93 14.20 0.32
C LYS A 112 6.93 13.84 -0.78
N ALA A 113 7.40 13.28 -1.90
CA ALA A 113 6.55 12.86 -3.00
C ALA A 113 5.58 11.73 -2.59
N ILE A 114 6.05 10.73 -1.84
CA ILE A 114 5.21 9.65 -1.31
C ILE A 114 4.12 10.21 -0.40
N ILE A 115 4.47 11.10 0.54
CA ILE A 115 3.51 11.72 1.45
C ILE A 115 2.49 12.54 0.67
N MET A 116 2.92 13.39 -0.26
CA MET A 116 2.02 14.23 -1.05
C MET A 116 1.08 13.41 -1.92
N SER A 117 1.58 12.38 -2.60
CA SER A 117 0.76 11.46 -3.40
C SER A 117 -0.26 10.71 -2.53
N SER A 118 0.17 10.23 -1.36
CA SER A 118 -0.71 9.51 -0.43
C SER A 118 -1.78 10.41 0.15
N LEU A 119 -1.43 11.66 0.51
CA LEU A 119 -2.41 12.64 0.99
C LEU A 119 -3.42 12.98 -0.08
N THR A 120 -2.97 13.19 -1.32
CA THR A 120 -3.88 13.45 -2.46
C THR A 120 -4.87 12.29 -2.64
N SER A 121 -4.38 11.05 -2.63
CA SER A 121 -5.23 9.87 -2.73
C SER A 121 -6.17 9.75 -1.52
N LEU A 122 -5.66 10.01 -0.32
CA LEU A 122 -6.45 9.98 0.91
C LEU A 122 -7.60 10.99 0.86
N PHE A 123 -7.33 12.24 0.47
CA PHE A 123 -8.38 13.26 0.31
C PHE A 123 -9.36 12.89 -0.80
N GLY A 124 -8.87 12.36 -1.93
CA GLY A 124 -9.73 11.91 -3.03
C GLY A 124 -10.71 10.82 -2.59
N PHE A 125 -10.24 9.78 -1.92
CA PHE A 125 -11.12 8.71 -1.43
C PHE A 125 -11.95 9.12 -0.22
N SER A 126 -11.43 9.98 0.65
CA SER A 126 -12.20 10.52 1.79
C SER A 126 -13.38 11.38 1.33
N SER A 127 -13.35 11.97 0.15
CA SER A 127 -14.49 12.70 -0.41
C SER A 127 -15.71 11.81 -0.60
N LEU A 128 -15.53 10.51 -0.81
CA LEU A 128 -16.61 9.54 -0.93
C LEU A 128 -17.36 9.31 0.39
N LEU A 129 -16.77 9.69 1.54
CA LEU A 129 -17.44 9.64 2.85
C LEU A 129 -18.61 10.62 2.98
N ILE A 130 -18.71 11.58 2.07
CA ILE A 130 -19.82 12.53 2.02
C ILE A 130 -21.01 11.95 1.24
N SER A 131 -20.82 10.84 0.54
CA SER A 131 -21.84 10.23 -0.31
C SER A 131 -22.98 9.64 0.54
N GLU A 132 -24.21 9.94 0.16
CA GLU A 132 -25.42 9.30 0.71
C GLU A 132 -25.58 7.86 0.25
N TYR A 133 -24.88 7.47 -0.82
CA TYR A 133 -24.91 6.09 -1.34
C TYR A 133 -24.00 5.20 -0.50
N THR A 134 -24.58 4.25 0.20
CA THR A 134 -23.90 3.35 1.16
C THR A 134 -22.71 2.62 0.55
N GLY A 135 -22.79 2.23 -0.73
CA GLY A 135 -21.69 1.56 -1.43
C GLY A 135 -20.47 2.46 -1.61
N MET A 136 -20.66 3.72 -2.02
CA MET A 136 -19.58 4.68 -2.18
C MET A 136 -18.99 5.09 -0.83
N PHE A 137 -19.84 5.30 0.18
CA PHE A 137 -19.41 5.58 1.54
C PHE A 137 -18.49 4.46 2.07
N SER A 138 -18.93 3.21 1.95
CA SER A 138 -18.17 2.02 2.38
C SER A 138 -16.85 1.85 1.62
N LEU A 139 -16.85 2.12 0.31
CA LEU A 139 -15.63 2.14 -0.51
C LEU A 139 -14.67 3.23 -0.01
N GLY A 140 -15.17 4.45 0.21
CA GLY A 140 -14.39 5.57 0.76
C GLY A 140 -13.79 5.25 2.12
N GLN A 141 -14.55 4.62 3.03
CA GLN A 141 -14.05 4.19 4.34
C GLN A 141 -12.87 3.23 4.21
N LEU A 142 -13.02 2.16 3.44
CA LEU A 142 -11.98 1.14 3.33
C LEU A 142 -10.74 1.66 2.60
N MET A 143 -10.92 2.46 1.54
CA MET A 143 -9.80 3.08 0.81
C MET A 143 -9.03 4.08 1.68
N SER A 144 -9.73 5.00 2.36
CA SER A 144 -9.09 5.99 3.21
C SER A 144 -8.34 5.34 4.37
N LEU A 145 -8.96 4.37 5.05
CA LEU A 145 -8.33 3.60 6.10
C LEU A 145 -7.11 2.82 5.58
N GLY A 146 -7.27 2.18 4.42
CA GLY A 146 -6.22 1.39 3.78
C GLY A 146 -4.99 2.21 3.44
N ILE A 147 -5.17 3.34 2.75
CA ILE A 147 -4.07 4.23 2.36
C ILE A 147 -3.38 4.82 3.58
N ALA A 148 -4.13 5.24 4.61
CA ALA A 148 -3.56 5.80 5.83
C ALA A 148 -2.68 4.77 6.56
N ILE A 149 -3.17 3.55 6.75
CA ILE A 149 -2.43 2.47 7.41
C ILE A 149 -1.22 2.06 6.56
N GLY A 150 -1.38 1.89 5.24
CA GLY A 150 -0.30 1.55 4.33
C GLY A 150 0.83 2.57 4.34
N LEU A 151 0.50 3.86 4.32
CA LEU A 151 1.47 4.95 4.42
C LEU A 151 2.23 4.90 5.75
N VAL A 152 1.52 4.77 6.87
CA VAL A 152 2.13 4.69 8.21
C VAL A 152 3.06 3.48 8.31
N THR A 153 2.61 2.30 7.88
CA THR A 153 3.46 1.10 7.91
C THR A 153 4.69 1.24 7.02
N ALA A 154 4.55 1.76 5.81
CA ALA A 154 5.68 1.94 4.90
C ALA A 154 6.71 2.95 5.45
N ILE A 155 6.27 4.10 5.96
CA ILE A 155 7.15 5.16 6.43
C ILE A 155 7.85 4.80 7.75
N PHE A 156 7.15 4.13 8.66
CA PHE A 156 7.73 3.84 9.98
C PHE A 156 8.46 2.51 10.03
N PHE A 157 7.91 1.44 9.43
CA PHE A 157 8.51 0.11 9.56
C PHE A 157 9.63 -0.15 8.57
N LEU A 158 9.50 0.26 7.32
CA LEU A 158 10.47 -0.10 6.30
C LEU A 158 11.85 0.52 6.54
N PRO A 159 12.00 1.79 6.94
CA PRO A 159 13.32 2.35 7.27
C PRO A 159 13.99 1.67 8.44
N GLN A 160 13.20 1.31 9.48
CA GLN A 160 13.74 0.63 10.65
C GLN A 160 14.20 -0.79 10.31
N LEU A 161 13.45 -1.49 9.46
CA LEU A 161 13.83 -2.80 8.96
C LEU A 161 15.10 -2.74 8.11
N LEU A 162 15.22 -1.72 7.25
CA LEU A 162 16.43 -1.46 6.47
C LEU A 162 17.63 -1.16 7.37
N ALA A 163 17.45 -0.35 8.42
CA ALA A 163 18.48 -0.04 9.41
C ALA A 163 18.98 -1.28 10.16
N LEU A 164 18.07 -2.22 10.45
CA LEU A 164 18.42 -3.47 11.15
C LEU A 164 19.24 -4.42 10.26
N ILE A 165 18.93 -4.46 8.97
CA ILE A 165 19.58 -5.40 8.03
C ILE A 165 20.87 -4.84 7.45
N HIS A 166 20.95 -3.52 7.31
CA HIS A 166 22.13 -2.78 6.90
C HIS A 166 22.43 -1.70 7.92
N PRO A 167 23.20 -2.01 8.98
CA PRO A 167 23.64 -0.98 9.91
C PRO A 167 24.36 0.10 9.11
N THR A 168 23.87 1.32 9.20
CA THR A 168 24.38 2.49 8.51
C THR A 168 25.87 2.65 8.80
N VAL A 169 26.66 2.82 7.76
CA VAL A 169 28.05 3.30 7.85
C VAL A 169 28.03 4.61 8.64
N PRO A 170 28.93 4.78 9.62
CA PRO A 170 28.96 5.98 10.48
C PRO A 170 29.09 7.27 9.67
N LYS A 171 28.54 8.32 10.23
CA LYS A 171 28.31 9.67 9.71
C LYS A 171 29.58 10.51 9.46
N ASP A 172 30.76 9.90 9.33
CA ASP A 172 32.05 10.59 9.34
C ASP A 172 32.74 10.73 7.96
N GLU A 173 32.02 10.57 6.86
CA GLU A 173 32.58 11.08 5.60
C GLU A 173 32.15 12.53 5.41
N PRO A 174 33.14 13.47 5.37
CA PRO A 174 32.85 14.87 5.06
C PRO A 174 32.22 14.99 3.68
N GLU A 175 31.23 15.88 3.56
CA GLU A 175 30.61 16.23 2.29
C GLU A 175 31.67 16.37 1.17
N PRO A 176 31.48 15.77 0.00
CA PRO A 176 32.41 16.00 -1.11
C PRO A 176 32.45 17.50 -1.39
N LYS A 177 33.65 18.07 -1.28
CA LYS A 177 33.89 19.49 -1.55
C LYS A 177 33.29 19.85 -2.93
N PRO A 178 32.55 20.96 -3.01
CA PRO A 178 32.04 21.43 -4.29
C PRO A 178 33.19 21.58 -5.27
N LEU A 179 33.01 20.98 -6.45
CA LEU A 179 33.98 21.11 -7.54
C LEU A 179 34.30 22.58 -7.77
N PRO A 180 35.58 22.94 -7.94
CA PRO A 180 35.98 24.33 -8.23
C PRO A 180 35.30 24.77 -9.53
N ALA A 181 34.64 25.94 -9.44
CA ALA A 181 34.03 26.57 -10.62
C ALA A 181 35.06 26.69 -11.73
N VAL A 182 34.79 26.03 -12.84
CA VAL A 182 35.60 26.18 -14.07
C VAL A 182 35.38 27.63 -14.52
N LYS A 183 36.50 28.39 -14.52
CA LYS A 183 36.55 29.74 -15.06
C LYS A 183 36.55 29.71 -16.58
#